data_21173a5eb57b549902ee09b772b79e8e
#
_entry.id   21173a5eb57b549902ee09b772b79e8e
#
_cell.length_a   1.000
_cell.length_b   1.000
_cell.length_c   1.000
_cell.angle_alpha   90.00
_cell.angle_beta   90.00
_cell.angle_gamma   90.00
#
_symmetry.space_group_name_H-M   'P 1'
#
loop_
_entity.id
_entity.type
_entity.pdbx_description
1 polymer ?
#
loop_
_entity_poly.entity_id
_entity_poly.type
_entity_poly.pdbx_seq_one_letter_code
_entity_poly.pdbx_strand_id
1 'polypeptide(L)'
;PNKGGQEHLGLPVFNSVADAIQEPNANTSIIFVPPAFAANAIIEAVEAGIDVVIAITEGIPVKDMIKVNNMIKNSETVLVGPNCPGVITPGEAKVGIMPGFIFKKGNVGIVSKSGTLTYEAADQVVKQGLGISTAIGIGGDPIIGTTVKDALQLFVNDPETEIIVLI
;
A
#
# COMPACT_ATOMS: atom_id res chain seq x y z
N PRO A 1 -6.15 -0.77 21.08
CA PRO A 1 -5.82 -1.55 22.27
C PRO A 1 -7.10 -1.88 23.04
N ASN A 2 -7.10 -3.00 23.78
CA ASN A 2 -8.20 -3.50 24.62
C ASN A 2 -9.43 -4.06 23.88
N LYS A 3 -9.32 -4.40 22.60
CA LYS A 3 -10.36 -5.10 21.81
C LYS A 3 -9.93 -6.49 21.33
N GLY A 4 -8.70 -6.90 21.62
CA GLY A 4 -8.21 -8.25 21.30
C GLY A 4 -9.08 -9.32 21.95
N GLY A 5 -9.27 -10.42 21.22
CA GLY A 5 -10.17 -11.52 21.59
C GLY A 5 -11.63 -11.28 21.23
N GLN A 6 -11.98 -10.12 20.65
CA GLN A 6 -13.30 -9.86 20.05
C GLN A 6 -13.33 -10.29 18.59
N GLU A 7 -14.52 -10.33 18.03
CA GLU A 7 -14.75 -10.55 16.59
C GLU A 7 -15.43 -9.30 16.00
N HIS A 8 -15.05 -8.94 14.77
CA HIS A 8 -15.70 -7.88 14.02
C HIS A 8 -15.95 -8.34 12.58
N LEU A 9 -17.18 -8.34 12.14
CA LEU A 9 -17.61 -8.81 10.81
C LEU A 9 -17.10 -10.22 10.47
N GLY A 10 -17.08 -11.12 11.45
CA GLY A 10 -16.60 -12.50 11.28
C GLY A 10 -15.07 -12.65 11.29
N LEU A 11 -14.33 -11.58 11.60
CA LEU A 11 -12.87 -11.60 11.65
C LEU A 11 -12.36 -11.39 13.08
N PRO A 12 -11.30 -12.10 13.49
CA PRO A 12 -10.72 -11.94 14.82
C PRO A 12 -10.03 -10.58 14.96
N VAL A 13 -10.09 -10.02 16.16
CA VAL A 13 -9.40 -8.79 16.55
C VAL A 13 -8.27 -9.13 17.49
N PHE A 14 -7.06 -8.66 17.18
CA PHE A 14 -5.85 -8.88 17.96
C PHE A 14 -5.40 -7.59 18.67
N ASN A 15 -4.59 -7.73 19.72
CA ASN A 15 -3.99 -6.59 20.40
C ASN A 15 -2.66 -6.15 19.77
N SER A 16 -2.00 -7.03 19.03
CA SER A 16 -0.73 -6.76 18.34
C SER A 16 -0.70 -7.37 16.94
N VAL A 17 0.18 -6.83 16.09
CA VAL A 17 0.45 -7.44 14.78
C VAL A 17 1.13 -8.81 14.95
N ALA A 18 1.98 -8.96 15.95
CA ALA A 18 2.64 -10.24 16.25
C ALA A 18 1.63 -11.37 16.56
N ASP A 19 0.52 -11.04 17.23
CA ASP A 19 -0.56 -12.02 17.45
C ASP A 19 -1.32 -12.30 16.14
N ALA A 20 -1.56 -11.25 15.34
CA ALA A 20 -2.33 -11.37 14.10
C ALA A 20 -1.63 -12.24 13.04
N ILE A 21 -0.30 -12.21 12.94
CA ILE A 21 0.46 -13.02 11.98
C ILE A 21 0.47 -14.53 12.29
N GLN A 22 0.00 -14.94 13.48
CA GLN A 22 -0.20 -16.36 13.79
C GLN A 22 -1.39 -16.94 13.00
N GLU A 23 -2.27 -16.09 12.48
CA GLU A 23 -3.33 -16.51 11.57
C GLU A 23 -2.74 -16.86 10.19
N PRO A 24 -3.19 -17.96 9.57
CA PRO A 24 -2.71 -18.38 8.27
C PRO A 24 -2.91 -17.26 7.21
N ASN A 25 -1.84 -16.93 6.48
CA ASN A 25 -1.81 -15.99 5.37
C ASN A 25 -1.91 -14.50 5.71
N ALA A 26 -1.78 -14.08 6.96
CA ALA A 26 -1.69 -12.67 7.33
C ALA A 26 -0.30 -12.10 6.99
N ASN A 27 -0.09 -11.64 5.76
CA ASN A 27 1.19 -11.13 5.26
C ASN A 27 1.16 -9.64 4.89
N THR A 28 0.00 -9.01 4.95
CA THR A 28 -0.17 -7.61 4.55
C THR A 28 -0.85 -6.81 5.65
N SER A 29 -0.31 -5.63 5.96
CA SER A 29 -0.87 -4.69 6.93
C SER A 29 -1.28 -3.39 6.25
N ILE A 30 -2.48 -2.87 6.58
CA ILE A 30 -2.94 -1.55 6.14
C ILE A 30 -3.08 -0.63 7.35
N ILE A 31 -2.51 0.57 7.27
CA ILE A 31 -2.42 1.50 8.40
C ILE A 31 -3.31 2.72 8.16
N PHE A 32 -4.30 2.88 9.05
CA PHE A 32 -5.24 4.01 9.07
C PHE A 32 -5.16 4.83 10.38
N VAL A 33 -4.25 4.48 11.27
CA VAL A 33 -4.15 5.17 12.57
C VAL A 33 -3.75 6.64 12.40
N PRO A 34 -4.10 7.53 13.35
CA PRO A 34 -3.72 8.94 13.28
C PRO A 34 -2.21 9.16 13.14
N PRO A 35 -1.76 10.27 12.52
CA PRO A 35 -0.35 10.54 12.19
C PRO A 35 0.63 10.36 13.34
N ALA A 36 0.25 10.77 14.55
CA ALA A 36 1.09 10.66 15.74
C ALA A 36 1.43 9.20 16.14
N PHE A 37 0.67 8.23 15.66
CA PHE A 37 0.83 6.80 15.99
C PHE A 37 1.23 5.95 14.78
N ALA A 38 1.13 6.50 13.57
CA ALA A 38 1.30 5.73 12.33
C ALA A 38 2.72 5.19 12.17
N ALA A 39 3.75 5.96 12.51
CA ALA A 39 5.13 5.48 12.46
C ALA A 39 5.35 4.26 13.37
N ASN A 40 4.79 4.28 14.58
CA ASN A 40 4.90 3.14 15.50
C ASN A 40 4.13 1.93 14.97
N ALA A 41 2.97 2.12 14.34
CA ALA A 41 2.22 1.03 13.73
C ALA A 41 2.96 0.41 12.53
N ILE A 42 3.67 1.22 11.72
CA ILE A 42 4.54 0.71 10.65
C ILE A 42 5.67 -0.12 11.26
N ILE A 43 6.36 0.41 12.28
CA ILE A 43 7.45 -0.27 12.97
C ILE A 43 6.99 -1.61 13.55
N GLU A 44 5.86 -1.63 14.24
CA GLU A 44 5.26 -2.85 14.79
C GLU A 44 5.03 -3.92 13.71
N ALA A 45 4.51 -3.52 12.53
CA ALA A 45 4.28 -4.44 11.42
C ALA A 45 5.61 -5.00 10.85
N VAL A 46 6.64 -4.14 10.73
CA VAL A 46 7.98 -4.54 10.28
C VAL A 46 8.63 -5.51 11.26
N GLU A 47 8.58 -5.20 12.56
CA GLU A 47 9.12 -6.07 13.63
C GLU A 47 8.41 -7.43 13.70
N ALA A 48 7.14 -7.47 13.37
CA ALA A 48 6.35 -8.70 13.27
C ALA A 48 6.67 -9.52 12.02
N GLY A 49 7.40 -8.98 11.03
CA GLY A 49 7.74 -9.68 9.79
C GLY A 49 6.65 -9.68 8.73
N ILE A 50 5.80 -8.65 8.71
CA ILE A 50 4.82 -8.45 7.63
C ILE A 50 5.54 -8.18 6.31
N ASP A 51 5.15 -8.86 5.23
CA ASP A 51 5.78 -8.71 3.91
C ASP A 51 5.47 -7.35 3.28
N VAL A 52 4.22 -6.89 3.38
CA VAL A 52 3.76 -5.63 2.75
C VAL A 52 3.01 -4.77 3.74
N VAL A 53 3.45 -3.52 3.90
CA VAL A 53 2.77 -2.51 4.71
C VAL A 53 2.27 -1.38 3.81
N ILE A 54 0.98 -1.07 3.87
CA ILE A 54 0.36 0.05 3.15
C ILE A 54 -0.01 1.13 4.15
N ALA A 55 0.66 2.28 4.13
CA ALA A 55 0.38 3.39 5.04
C ALA A 55 -0.47 4.46 4.34
N ILE A 56 -1.78 4.48 4.65
CA ILE A 56 -2.72 5.46 4.08
C ILE A 56 -2.56 6.83 4.74
N THR A 57 -2.21 6.84 6.01
CA THR A 57 -2.15 8.04 6.86
C THR A 57 -1.31 9.14 6.22
N GLU A 58 -1.88 10.33 6.15
CA GLU A 58 -1.22 11.60 5.79
C GLU A 58 -0.71 12.31 7.03
N GLY A 59 0.36 13.11 6.88
CA GLY A 59 0.85 14.01 7.94
C GLY A 59 1.70 13.34 9.01
N ILE A 60 2.30 12.18 8.73
CA ILE A 60 3.29 11.57 9.62
C ILE A 60 4.52 12.49 9.69
N PRO A 61 5.02 12.84 10.89
CA PRO A 61 6.18 13.70 11.01
C PRO A 61 7.41 13.14 10.26
N VAL A 62 8.09 14.00 9.49
CA VAL A 62 9.30 13.62 8.73
C VAL A 62 10.35 12.94 9.60
N LYS A 63 10.55 13.44 10.84
CA LYS A 63 11.48 12.83 11.81
C LYS A 63 11.14 11.36 12.11
N ASP A 64 9.85 11.04 12.17
CA ASP A 64 9.41 9.68 12.48
C ASP A 64 9.52 8.79 11.23
N MET A 65 9.25 9.32 10.04
CA MET A 65 9.49 8.60 8.79
C MET A 65 10.97 8.32 8.51
N ILE A 66 11.90 9.15 8.98
CA ILE A 66 13.34 8.84 8.93
C ILE A 66 13.65 7.58 9.73
N LYS A 67 13.07 7.42 10.92
CA LYS A 67 13.24 6.21 11.75
C LYS A 67 12.66 4.97 11.03
N VAL A 68 11.45 5.11 10.50
CA VAL A 68 10.78 4.05 9.73
C VAL A 68 11.67 3.60 8.57
N ASN A 69 12.16 4.53 7.75
CA ASN A 69 12.99 4.19 6.59
C ASN A 69 14.31 3.52 6.97
N ASN A 70 14.92 3.91 8.10
CA ASN A 70 16.12 3.24 8.58
C ASN A 70 15.84 1.78 8.98
N MET A 71 14.66 1.50 9.49
CA MET A 71 14.23 0.15 9.85
C MET A 71 13.91 -0.69 8.60
N ILE A 72 13.14 -0.14 7.68
CA ILE A 72 12.77 -0.78 6.40
C ILE A 72 14.00 -1.23 5.62
N LYS A 73 15.06 -0.41 5.55
CA LYS A 73 16.31 -0.75 4.86
C LYS A 73 16.99 -2.03 5.37
N ASN A 74 16.70 -2.43 6.59
CA ASN A 74 17.25 -3.63 7.23
C ASN A 74 16.22 -4.75 7.39
N SER A 75 15.12 -4.69 6.65
CA SER A 75 14.04 -5.67 6.66
C SER A 75 13.70 -6.12 5.24
N GLU A 76 12.93 -7.20 5.12
CA GLU A 76 12.36 -7.67 3.86
C GLU A 76 10.99 -7.02 3.56
N THR A 77 10.46 -6.21 4.49
CA THR A 77 9.15 -5.57 4.37
C THR A 77 9.15 -4.51 3.29
N VAL A 78 8.16 -4.55 2.41
CA VAL A 78 7.87 -3.48 1.44
C VAL A 78 6.88 -2.50 2.05
N LEU A 79 7.26 -1.22 2.17
CA LEU A 79 6.37 -0.15 2.62
C LEU A 79 5.88 0.68 1.42
N VAL A 80 4.57 0.77 1.22
CA VAL A 80 3.92 1.67 0.26
C VAL A 80 3.29 2.83 1.03
N GLY A 81 3.59 4.06 0.63
CA GLY A 81 3.22 5.27 1.36
C GLY A 81 4.34 5.80 2.26
N PRO A 82 4.04 6.68 3.21
CA PRO A 82 2.71 7.14 3.66
C PRO A 82 2.01 8.09 2.69
N ASN A 83 0.83 8.59 3.11
CA ASN A 83 0.00 9.51 2.33
C ASN A 83 -0.29 8.95 0.93
N CYS A 84 -0.81 7.75 0.86
CA CYS A 84 -1.04 7.03 -0.38
C CYS A 84 -2.46 6.43 -0.44
N PRO A 85 -3.00 6.17 -1.63
CA PRO A 85 -4.29 5.51 -1.79
C PRO A 85 -4.19 3.98 -1.73
N GLY A 86 -3.00 3.42 -1.66
CA GLY A 86 -2.75 1.98 -1.64
C GLY A 86 -2.42 1.39 -3.01
N VAL A 87 -2.75 0.12 -3.18
CA VAL A 87 -2.47 -0.69 -4.37
C VAL A 87 -3.73 -1.42 -4.81
N ILE A 88 -3.93 -1.55 -6.11
CA ILE A 88 -4.99 -2.38 -6.69
C ILE A 88 -4.50 -3.15 -7.92
N THR A 89 -4.74 -4.46 -7.95
CA THR A 89 -4.66 -5.33 -9.13
C THR A 89 -6.09 -5.76 -9.46
N PRO A 90 -6.71 -5.17 -10.50
CA PRO A 90 -8.13 -5.37 -10.77
C PRO A 90 -8.50 -6.83 -11.01
N GLY A 91 -9.53 -7.31 -10.31
CA GLY A 91 -9.96 -8.70 -10.36
C GLY A 91 -9.21 -9.66 -9.44
N GLU A 92 -8.16 -9.19 -8.76
CA GLU A 92 -7.33 -10.02 -7.88
C GLU A 92 -7.29 -9.48 -6.45
N ALA A 93 -6.73 -8.29 -6.23
CA ALA A 93 -6.56 -7.74 -4.89
C ALA A 93 -6.65 -6.22 -4.85
N LYS A 94 -7.12 -5.70 -3.73
CA LYS A 94 -7.07 -4.28 -3.39
C LYS A 94 -6.70 -4.12 -1.92
N VAL A 95 -5.63 -3.37 -1.67
CA VAL A 95 -5.24 -2.94 -0.32
C VAL A 95 -5.15 -1.42 -0.31
N GLY A 96 -6.16 -0.77 0.25
CA GLY A 96 -6.25 0.69 0.28
C GLY A 96 -7.65 1.21 0.00
N ILE A 97 -7.70 2.50 -0.37
CA ILE A 97 -8.92 3.28 -0.53
C ILE A 97 -9.31 3.53 -2.01
N MET A 98 -8.56 2.97 -2.95
CA MET A 98 -8.86 3.15 -4.38
C MET A 98 -10.27 2.68 -4.72
N PRO A 99 -11.06 3.46 -5.49
CA PRO A 99 -12.43 3.09 -5.89
C PRO A 99 -12.37 1.99 -6.96
N GLY A 100 -12.50 0.73 -6.55
CA GLY A 100 -12.29 -0.44 -7.42
C GLY A 100 -13.16 -0.46 -8.69
N PHE A 101 -14.32 0.22 -8.69
CA PHE A 101 -15.24 0.23 -9.82
C PHE A 101 -14.71 0.97 -11.06
N ILE A 102 -13.71 1.85 -10.92
CA ILE A 102 -13.09 2.54 -12.06
C ILE A 102 -11.94 1.76 -12.69
N PHE A 103 -11.45 0.71 -12.01
CA PHE A 103 -10.34 -0.09 -12.48
C PHE A 103 -10.86 -1.36 -13.17
N LYS A 104 -10.43 -1.62 -14.39
CA LYS A 104 -10.69 -2.86 -15.13
C LYS A 104 -9.38 -3.55 -15.43
N LYS A 105 -9.36 -4.89 -15.42
CA LYS A 105 -8.16 -5.68 -15.74
C LYS A 105 -7.68 -5.40 -17.16
N GLY A 106 -6.37 -5.25 -17.31
CA GLY A 106 -5.69 -5.03 -18.59
C GLY A 106 -4.17 -5.02 -18.42
N ASN A 107 -3.45 -4.27 -19.26
CA ASN A 107 -2.00 -4.33 -19.38
C ASN A 107 -1.27 -3.01 -19.06
N VAL A 108 -1.97 -2.03 -18.48
CA VAL A 108 -1.37 -0.74 -18.14
C VAL A 108 -1.05 -0.70 -16.64
N GLY A 109 0.23 -0.58 -16.29
CA GLY A 109 0.68 -0.29 -14.93
C GLY A 109 0.60 1.20 -14.62
N ILE A 110 0.19 1.59 -13.41
CA ILE A 110 0.19 2.99 -12.97
C ILE A 110 1.06 3.12 -11.72
N VAL A 111 2.02 4.04 -11.74
CA VAL A 111 2.76 4.51 -10.56
C VAL A 111 2.44 5.97 -10.34
N SER A 112 1.94 6.33 -9.18
CA SER A 112 1.51 7.69 -8.92
C SER A 112 1.87 8.17 -7.51
N LYS A 113 2.29 9.43 -7.42
CA LYS A 113 2.40 10.17 -6.15
C LYS A 113 1.08 10.83 -5.74
N SER A 114 0.15 10.98 -6.67
CA SER A 114 -1.14 11.64 -6.46
C SER A 114 -2.28 10.63 -6.38
N GLY A 115 -3.02 10.61 -5.29
CA GLY A 115 -4.22 9.78 -5.16
C GLY A 115 -5.26 10.13 -6.22
N THR A 116 -5.63 11.40 -6.32
CA THR A 116 -6.68 11.90 -7.22
C THR A 116 -6.35 11.69 -8.70
N LEU A 117 -5.12 12.03 -9.11
CA LEU A 117 -4.70 11.85 -10.51
C LEU A 117 -4.56 10.36 -10.88
N THR A 118 -4.29 9.48 -9.94
CA THR A 118 -4.33 8.02 -10.16
C THR A 118 -5.71 7.59 -10.65
N TYR A 119 -6.77 8.09 -10.02
CA TYR A 119 -8.14 7.73 -10.36
C TYR A 119 -8.55 8.28 -11.73
N GLU A 120 -8.18 9.52 -12.01
CA GLU A 120 -8.43 10.15 -13.30
C GLU A 120 -7.71 9.42 -14.44
N ALA A 121 -6.44 9.09 -14.27
CA ALA A 121 -5.66 8.35 -15.26
C ALA A 121 -6.23 6.95 -15.50
N ALA A 122 -6.59 6.23 -14.44
CA ALA A 122 -7.20 4.90 -14.56
C ALA A 122 -8.53 4.95 -15.33
N ASP A 123 -9.39 5.91 -15.02
CA ASP A 123 -10.66 6.11 -15.71
C ASP A 123 -10.45 6.42 -17.22
N GLN A 124 -9.49 7.30 -17.53
CA GLN A 124 -9.15 7.62 -18.92
C GLN A 124 -8.58 6.41 -19.68
N VAL A 125 -7.68 5.66 -19.09
CA VAL A 125 -7.12 4.43 -19.68
C VAL A 125 -8.24 3.43 -20.00
N VAL A 126 -9.15 3.21 -19.05
CA VAL A 126 -10.30 2.31 -19.22
C VAL A 126 -11.26 2.79 -20.30
N LYS A 127 -11.51 4.09 -20.40
CA LYS A 127 -12.37 4.69 -21.44
C LYS A 127 -11.79 4.57 -22.84
N GLN A 128 -10.47 4.45 -22.97
CA GLN A 128 -9.79 4.19 -24.25
C GLN A 128 -9.81 2.70 -24.66
N GLY A 129 -10.50 1.85 -23.89
CA GLY A 129 -10.58 0.40 -24.17
C GLY A 129 -9.39 -0.41 -23.68
N LEU A 130 -8.48 0.22 -22.96
CA LEU A 130 -7.39 -0.44 -22.24
C LEU A 130 -7.85 -0.82 -20.82
N GLY A 131 -6.97 -1.48 -20.06
CA GLY A 131 -7.23 -1.82 -18.68
C GLY A 131 -5.94 -1.72 -17.85
N ILE A 132 -6.08 -1.86 -16.56
CA ILE A 132 -4.99 -1.73 -15.59
C ILE A 132 -4.49 -3.11 -15.18
N SER A 133 -3.19 -3.35 -15.28
CA SER A 133 -2.56 -4.53 -14.67
C SER A 133 -2.48 -4.35 -13.15
N THR A 134 -1.79 -3.30 -12.71
CA THR A 134 -1.72 -2.90 -11.30
C THR A 134 -1.58 -1.38 -11.20
N ALA A 135 -2.23 -0.76 -10.23
CA ALA A 135 -1.99 0.63 -9.88
C ALA A 135 -1.38 0.73 -8.48
N ILE A 136 -0.25 1.42 -8.37
CA ILE A 136 0.49 1.65 -7.14
C ILE A 136 0.51 3.14 -6.83
N GLY A 137 -0.20 3.54 -5.79
CA GLY A 137 -0.09 4.88 -5.23
C GLY A 137 1.04 4.91 -4.21
N ILE A 138 2.18 5.49 -4.56
CA ILE A 138 3.37 5.47 -3.69
C ILE A 138 3.37 6.58 -2.63
N GLY A 139 2.45 7.54 -2.73
CA GLY A 139 2.32 8.64 -1.80
C GLY A 139 3.09 9.91 -2.21
N GLY A 140 2.58 11.05 -1.71
CA GLY A 140 3.09 12.38 -2.02
C GLY A 140 4.07 12.96 -1.01
N ASP A 141 4.33 12.29 0.09
CA ASP A 141 5.19 12.78 1.16
C ASP A 141 6.68 12.83 0.74
N PRO A 142 7.49 13.69 1.36
CA PRO A 142 8.92 13.81 1.03
C PRO A 142 9.73 12.55 1.37
N ILE A 143 9.27 11.75 2.36
CA ILE A 143 9.89 10.49 2.76
C ILE A 143 8.85 9.38 2.65
N ILE A 144 9.00 8.53 1.65
CA ILE A 144 8.15 7.40 1.34
C ILE A 144 8.96 6.09 1.38
N GLY A 145 8.28 4.97 1.56
CA GLY A 145 8.90 3.64 1.56
C GLY A 145 9.31 3.21 0.16
N THR A 146 8.32 2.98 -0.71
CA THR A 146 8.53 2.57 -2.11
C THR A 146 8.71 3.80 -3.00
N THR A 147 9.85 3.90 -3.68
CA THR A 147 10.11 4.98 -4.64
C THR A 147 9.53 4.67 -6.02
N VAL A 148 9.49 5.69 -6.90
CA VAL A 148 9.13 5.48 -8.32
C VAL A 148 10.03 4.42 -8.96
N LYS A 149 11.34 4.45 -8.67
CA LYS A 149 12.29 3.46 -9.20
C LYS A 149 11.95 2.04 -8.76
N ASP A 150 11.63 1.86 -7.48
CA ASP A 150 11.28 0.53 -6.93
C ASP A 150 9.99 0.00 -7.57
N ALA A 151 8.97 0.85 -7.69
CA ALA A 151 7.71 0.49 -8.34
C ALA A 151 7.90 0.15 -9.83
N LEU A 152 8.73 0.91 -10.56
CA LEU A 152 9.07 0.60 -11.95
C LEU A 152 9.77 -0.75 -12.08
N GLN A 153 10.66 -1.09 -11.16
CA GLN A 153 11.35 -2.39 -11.19
C GLN A 153 10.38 -3.55 -11.00
N LEU A 154 9.32 -3.38 -10.20
CA LEU A 154 8.27 -4.38 -10.07
C LEU A 154 7.53 -4.58 -11.41
N PHE A 155 7.16 -3.50 -12.10
CA PHE A 155 6.48 -3.58 -13.39
C PHE A 155 7.34 -4.14 -14.52
N VAL A 156 8.64 -3.87 -14.52
CA VAL A 156 9.57 -4.47 -15.50
C VAL A 156 9.61 -5.99 -15.40
N ASN A 157 9.40 -6.53 -14.21
CA ASN A 157 9.38 -7.96 -13.94
C ASN A 157 7.97 -8.58 -14.05
N ASP A 158 6.94 -7.77 -14.27
CA ASP A 158 5.56 -8.23 -14.39
C ASP A 158 5.19 -8.50 -15.86
N PRO A 159 4.95 -9.76 -16.24
CA PRO A 159 4.60 -10.11 -17.62
C PRO A 159 3.21 -9.61 -18.06
N GLU A 160 2.35 -9.22 -17.12
CA GLU A 160 1.03 -8.66 -17.44
C GLU A 160 1.08 -7.15 -17.74
N THR A 161 2.21 -6.48 -17.46
CA THR A 161 2.35 -5.03 -17.68
C THR A 161 3.15 -4.74 -18.95
N GLU A 162 2.51 -4.13 -19.95
CA GLU A 162 3.13 -3.74 -21.23
C GLU A 162 3.37 -2.23 -21.35
N ILE A 163 2.57 -1.43 -20.65
CA ILE A 163 2.59 0.04 -20.68
C ILE A 163 2.64 0.55 -19.24
N ILE A 164 3.43 1.59 -18.98
CA ILE A 164 3.49 2.21 -17.65
C ILE A 164 3.14 3.69 -17.74
N VAL A 165 2.24 4.13 -16.89
CA VAL A 165 1.87 5.53 -16.70
C VAL A 165 2.46 6.01 -15.38
N LEU A 166 3.23 7.11 -15.44
CA LEU A 166 3.84 7.76 -14.27
C LEU A 166 3.16 9.10 -13.99
N ILE A 167 2.82 9.35 -12.71
CA ILE A 167 2.14 10.55 -12.23
C ILE A 167 2.80 11.10 -10.97
#